data_035031448c93aeaafdb5e348b96baf70
#
_entry.id   035031448c93aeaafdb5e348b96baf70
#
_cell.length_a   1.000
_cell.length_b   1.000
_cell.length_c   1.000
_cell.angle_alpha   90.00
_cell.angle_beta   90.00
_cell.angle_gamma   90.00
#
_symmetry.space_group_name_H-M   'P 1'
#
loop_
_entity.id
_entity.type
_entity.pdbx_description
1 polymer ?
#
loop_
_entity_poly.entity_id
_entity_poly.type
_entity_poly.pdbx_seq_one_letter_code
_entity_poly.pdbx_strand_id
1 'polypeptide(L)'
;MSDSAPKPPSRFRRALGAVGRAALLPVRGASYLVRAGQAHQHFFLPVLNGALGNQLATRFDPRAIRMSFRRGGHDVAVADLGLAEPHQKTVVYVHGLMGDELIWQTGFGDAPGSRRYGPRLAEETRSRALYLRFNSGLHLSENGRELHRLLSELVETWPDAIGELVLVGHSMGGLIIRSAGHYATLNEELRIKNEELTGESRKTTTDNSSFFIPHSSLSAAERAAWLAHLRSIFLIGTPNDGSWLEQNSHFTARLLERINLFPTRFLSKALNQRSNGIKDLRYSILVDEDWQDAHADDLTPPRTPVPPLPGVQYHILMGSWLRATRPSALREYFGDGLVGHGSARGHATFGDDAALSAGASVRTTVFNQQHHGGLLSHPEVFQYLKQWA
;
A
#
# COMPACT_ATOMS: atom_id res chain seq x y z
N MET A 1 -63.33 15.42 -36.27
CA MET A 1 -62.47 15.69 -35.12
C MET A 1 -61.89 14.35 -34.68
N SER A 2 -60.65 14.04 -35.12
CA SER A 2 -59.96 12.79 -34.80
C SER A 2 -58.92 13.08 -33.71
N ASP A 3 -59.18 12.53 -32.57
CA ASP A 3 -58.34 12.64 -31.40
C ASP A 3 -57.15 11.68 -31.55
N SER A 4 -55.96 12.20 -31.82
CA SER A 4 -54.76 11.41 -31.96
C SER A 4 -54.05 11.33 -30.61
N ALA A 5 -54.00 10.15 -30.01
CA ALA A 5 -53.28 9.86 -28.79
C ALA A 5 -51.77 10.18 -28.91
N PRO A 6 -51.13 10.73 -27.88
CA PRO A 6 -49.72 11.09 -27.95
C PRO A 6 -48.83 9.84 -28.04
N LYS A 7 -47.90 9.85 -28.99
CA LYS A 7 -46.88 8.80 -29.18
C LYS A 7 -46.00 8.61 -27.91
N PRO A 8 -45.72 7.39 -27.49
CA PRO A 8 -44.86 7.14 -26.35
C PRO A 8 -43.43 7.64 -26.63
N PRO A 9 -42.73 8.19 -25.62
CA PRO A 9 -41.37 8.73 -25.78
C PRO A 9 -40.38 7.65 -26.18
N SER A 10 -39.50 8.01 -27.12
CA SER A 10 -38.50 7.11 -27.68
C SER A 10 -37.62 6.45 -26.58
N ARG A 11 -37.13 5.25 -26.84
CA ARG A 11 -36.22 4.52 -25.93
C ARG A 11 -35.01 5.36 -25.47
N PHE A 12 -34.59 6.31 -26.33
CA PHE A 12 -33.50 7.23 -26.05
C PHE A 12 -33.86 8.26 -24.94
N ARG A 13 -35.09 8.81 -24.95
CA ARG A 13 -35.55 9.73 -23.90
C ARG A 13 -35.80 9.01 -22.58
N ARG A 14 -36.16 7.72 -22.56
CA ARG A 14 -36.25 6.90 -21.34
C ARG A 14 -34.86 6.63 -20.75
N ALA A 15 -33.84 6.42 -21.61
CA ALA A 15 -32.46 6.23 -21.14
C ALA A 15 -31.88 7.52 -20.58
N LEU A 16 -32.13 8.69 -21.16
CA LEU A 16 -31.71 9.98 -20.63
C LEU A 16 -32.40 10.32 -19.29
N GLY A 17 -33.69 10.00 -19.16
CA GLY A 17 -34.44 10.20 -17.93
C GLY A 17 -33.98 9.26 -16.80
N ALA A 18 -33.44 8.06 -17.15
CA ALA A 18 -32.86 7.12 -16.18
C ALA A 18 -31.47 7.59 -15.73
N VAL A 19 -30.66 8.15 -16.63
CA VAL A 19 -29.34 8.73 -16.31
C VAL A 19 -29.49 9.99 -15.46
N GLY A 20 -30.46 10.87 -15.75
CA GLY A 20 -30.76 12.05 -14.92
C GLY A 20 -31.27 11.71 -13.53
N ARG A 21 -32.03 10.61 -13.38
CA ARG A 21 -32.47 10.12 -12.06
C ARG A 21 -31.39 9.36 -11.31
N ALA A 22 -30.46 8.72 -11.99
CA ALA A 22 -29.28 8.09 -11.37
C ALA A 22 -28.28 9.15 -10.82
N ALA A 23 -28.21 10.33 -11.43
CA ALA A 23 -27.40 11.45 -10.94
C ALA A 23 -28.01 12.15 -9.70
N LEU A 24 -29.32 12.00 -9.46
CA LEU A 24 -30.03 12.53 -8.28
C LEU A 24 -30.26 11.49 -7.17
N LEU A 25 -29.78 10.26 -7.33
CA LEU A 25 -29.83 9.20 -6.33
C LEU A 25 -28.82 9.33 -5.14
N PRO A 26 -27.88 10.30 -5.09
CA PRO A 26 -27.02 10.42 -3.91
C PRO A 26 -27.79 10.82 -2.63
N VAL A 27 -28.97 11.43 -2.72
CA VAL A 27 -29.66 11.97 -1.53
C VAL A 27 -30.66 10.99 -0.90
N ARG A 28 -31.23 10.06 -1.66
CA ARG A 28 -32.16 9.03 -1.11
C ARG A 28 -31.51 7.66 -0.87
N GLY A 29 -30.43 7.36 -1.59
CA GLY A 29 -29.58 6.21 -1.31
C GLY A 29 -28.69 6.41 -0.07
N ALA A 30 -28.34 7.66 0.24
CA ALA A 30 -27.56 8.01 1.42
C ALA A 30 -28.25 7.62 2.75
N SER A 31 -29.56 7.72 2.84
CA SER A 31 -30.29 7.33 4.06
C SER A 31 -30.42 5.80 4.24
N TYR A 32 -30.38 5.01 3.17
CA TYR A 32 -30.30 3.56 3.24
C TYR A 32 -28.87 3.10 3.50
N LEU A 33 -27.89 3.77 2.89
CA LEU A 33 -26.46 3.60 3.16
C LEU A 33 -26.07 4.02 4.57
N VAL A 34 -26.70 5.04 5.15
CA VAL A 34 -26.43 5.47 6.52
C VAL A 34 -26.94 4.46 7.57
N ARG A 35 -27.97 3.69 7.32
CA ARG A 35 -28.46 2.63 8.24
C ARG A 35 -27.79 1.26 8.07
N ALA A 36 -27.33 0.91 6.86
CA ALA A 36 -26.41 -0.20 6.64
C ALA A 36 -24.96 0.21 6.88
N GLY A 37 -24.72 1.49 7.05
CA GLY A 37 -23.54 2.27 6.68
C GLY A 37 -22.53 2.52 7.78
N GLN A 38 -22.74 2.20 9.04
CA GLN A 38 -21.65 2.35 10.02
C GLN A 38 -20.56 1.28 9.87
N ALA A 39 -20.93 0.09 9.41
CA ALA A 39 -19.95 -0.97 9.10
C ALA A 39 -19.34 -0.86 7.68
N HIS A 40 -19.94 -0.08 6.76
CA HIS A 40 -19.54 -0.01 5.35
C HIS A 40 -18.87 1.30 4.92
N GLN A 41 -18.94 2.37 5.71
CA GLN A 41 -18.25 3.63 5.40
C GLN A 41 -16.73 3.47 5.34
N HIS A 42 -16.16 2.66 6.22
CA HIS A 42 -14.72 2.38 6.25
C HIS A 42 -14.23 1.70 4.97
N PHE A 43 -15.08 0.93 4.32
CA PHE A 43 -14.72 0.19 3.12
C PHE A 43 -14.82 1.02 1.83
N PHE A 44 -15.78 1.95 1.75
CA PHE A 44 -16.03 2.71 0.53
C PHE A 44 -14.88 3.64 0.15
N LEU A 45 -14.36 4.38 1.13
CA LEU A 45 -13.34 5.39 0.87
C LEU A 45 -11.98 4.80 0.40
N PRO A 46 -11.46 3.70 1.00
CA PRO A 46 -10.27 3.01 0.49
C PRO A 46 -10.45 2.46 -0.93
N VAL A 47 -11.60 1.87 -1.25
CA VAL A 47 -11.89 1.36 -2.60
C VAL A 47 -11.96 2.50 -3.62
N LEU A 48 -12.63 3.61 -3.28
CA LEU A 48 -12.69 4.79 -4.13
C LEU A 48 -11.28 5.36 -4.40
N ASN A 49 -10.45 5.45 -3.37
CA ASN A 49 -9.07 5.93 -3.51
C ASN A 49 -8.22 4.94 -4.31
N GLY A 50 -8.34 3.65 -4.12
CA GLY A 50 -7.63 2.66 -4.94
C GLY A 50 -7.97 2.76 -6.42
N ALA A 51 -9.22 3.09 -6.75
CA ALA A 51 -9.68 3.21 -8.13
C ALA A 51 -9.38 4.57 -8.78
N LEU A 52 -9.54 5.67 -8.04
CA LEU A 52 -9.54 7.05 -8.54
C LEU A 52 -8.68 8.01 -7.70
N GLY A 53 -7.86 7.50 -6.80
CA GLY A 53 -7.18 8.30 -5.79
C GLY A 53 -6.25 9.36 -6.34
N ASN A 54 -5.56 9.10 -7.45
CA ASN A 54 -4.76 10.07 -8.16
C ASN A 54 -5.62 11.24 -8.70
N GLN A 55 -6.80 10.95 -9.25
CA GLN A 55 -7.72 11.99 -9.75
C GLN A 55 -8.34 12.80 -8.61
N LEU A 56 -8.65 12.17 -7.48
CA LEU A 56 -9.14 12.86 -6.29
C LEU A 56 -8.07 13.79 -5.73
N ALA A 57 -6.83 13.31 -5.63
CA ALA A 57 -5.71 14.12 -5.14
C ALA A 57 -5.42 15.33 -6.02
N THR A 58 -5.34 15.14 -7.36
CA THR A 58 -5.13 16.23 -8.33
C THR A 58 -6.21 17.31 -8.27
N ARG A 59 -7.44 16.93 -7.92
CA ARG A 59 -8.57 17.86 -7.81
C ARG A 59 -8.75 18.45 -6.40
N PHE A 60 -7.84 18.15 -5.47
CA PHE A 60 -7.95 18.53 -4.07
C PHE A 60 -9.29 18.09 -3.43
N ASP A 61 -9.82 16.96 -3.88
CA ASP A 61 -11.09 16.43 -3.38
C ASP A 61 -10.92 16.00 -1.90
N PRO A 62 -11.80 16.41 -0.99
CA PRO A 62 -11.70 16.06 0.43
C PRO A 62 -11.82 14.56 0.70
N ARG A 63 -12.24 13.76 -0.29
CA ARG A 63 -12.25 12.29 -0.22
C ARG A 63 -10.91 11.66 -0.59
N ALA A 64 -9.93 12.44 -1.07
CA ALA A 64 -8.57 11.95 -1.27
C ALA A 64 -7.95 11.64 0.10
N ILE A 65 -7.63 10.38 0.33
CA ILE A 65 -6.94 9.95 1.55
C ILE A 65 -5.54 10.57 1.56
N ARG A 66 -5.15 11.12 2.70
CA ARG A 66 -3.75 11.48 3.00
C ARG A 66 -3.16 10.39 3.87
N MET A 67 -1.86 10.12 3.71
CA MET A 67 -1.20 9.15 4.56
C MET A 67 -1.18 9.64 6.00
N SER A 68 -1.62 8.78 6.92
CA SER A 68 -1.68 9.11 8.35
C SER A 68 -1.63 7.85 9.19
N PHE A 69 -1.17 8.00 10.44
CA PHE A 69 -1.44 6.99 11.46
C PHE A 69 -2.92 6.99 11.84
N ARG A 70 -3.42 5.82 12.25
CA ARG A 70 -4.84 5.60 12.54
C ARG A 70 -5.04 5.09 13.96
N ARG A 71 -5.98 5.69 14.69
CA ARG A 71 -6.43 5.21 16.00
C ARG A 71 -7.93 5.39 16.13
N GLY A 72 -8.65 4.32 16.48
CA GLY A 72 -10.11 4.38 16.65
C GLY A 72 -10.88 4.83 15.41
N GLY A 73 -10.36 4.57 14.20
CA GLY A 73 -10.98 4.98 12.94
C GLY A 73 -10.70 6.44 12.52
N HIS A 74 -9.86 7.17 13.26
CA HIS A 74 -9.51 8.57 12.99
C HIS A 74 -8.03 8.73 12.60
N ASP A 75 -7.72 9.77 11.83
CA ASP A 75 -6.36 10.21 11.57
C ASP A 75 -5.75 10.76 12.86
N VAL A 76 -4.49 10.43 13.11
CA VAL A 76 -3.75 10.89 14.29
C VAL A 76 -2.43 11.48 13.81
N ALA A 77 -2.16 12.73 14.20
CA ALA A 77 -0.85 13.34 13.95
C ALA A 77 0.23 12.60 14.75
N VAL A 78 1.47 12.61 14.25
CA VAL A 78 2.58 11.95 14.93
C VAL A 78 2.75 12.46 16.35
N ALA A 79 2.63 13.77 16.57
CA ALA A 79 2.73 14.39 17.89
C ALA A 79 1.65 13.90 18.88
N ASP A 80 0.48 13.49 18.37
CA ASP A 80 -0.67 13.05 19.17
C ASP A 80 -0.70 11.53 19.41
N LEU A 81 0.34 10.80 18.97
CA LEU A 81 0.41 9.35 19.18
C LEU A 81 0.57 8.96 20.65
N GLY A 82 1.07 9.86 21.51
CA GLY A 82 1.18 9.62 22.95
C GLY A 82 2.02 8.41 23.28
N LEU A 83 3.21 8.31 22.72
CA LEU A 83 4.13 7.17 22.91
C LEU A 83 4.92 7.33 24.20
N ALA A 84 4.30 6.99 25.33
CA ALA A 84 4.89 7.24 26.64
C ALA A 84 5.97 6.21 27.06
N GLU A 85 5.90 4.98 26.55
CA GLU A 85 6.84 3.91 26.96
C GLU A 85 8.15 4.01 26.19
N PRO A 86 9.30 4.12 26.87
CA PRO A 86 10.60 4.24 26.23
C PRO A 86 11.06 2.92 25.60
N HIS A 87 11.85 3.02 24.54
CA HIS A 87 12.55 1.91 23.87
C HIS A 87 11.66 0.71 23.53
N GLN A 88 10.35 0.96 23.28
CA GLN A 88 9.42 -0.12 22.98
C GLN A 88 9.57 -0.55 21.51
N LYS A 89 9.53 -1.88 21.28
CA LYS A 89 9.40 -2.43 19.95
C LYS A 89 8.10 -1.90 19.30
N THR A 90 8.22 -1.29 18.13
CA THR A 90 7.10 -0.67 17.42
C THR A 90 6.91 -1.34 16.06
N VAL A 91 5.72 -1.88 15.82
CA VAL A 91 5.34 -2.53 14.57
C VAL A 91 4.41 -1.60 13.81
N VAL A 92 4.81 -1.20 12.60
CA VAL A 92 4.02 -0.36 11.70
C VAL A 92 3.39 -1.23 10.63
N TYR A 93 2.08 -1.17 10.50
CA TYR A 93 1.30 -1.99 9.58
C TYR A 93 0.84 -1.17 8.37
N VAL A 94 1.19 -1.63 7.16
CA VAL A 94 0.89 -0.98 5.88
C VAL A 94 -0.03 -1.89 5.05
N HIS A 95 -1.24 -1.44 4.76
CA HIS A 95 -2.26 -2.21 4.05
C HIS A 95 -1.96 -2.34 2.53
N GLY A 96 -2.74 -3.15 1.83
CA GLY A 96 -2.66 -3.32 0.38
C GLY A 96 -3.58 -2.39 -0.41
N LEU A 97 -3.66 -2.62 -1.72
CA LEU A 97 -4.55 -1.92 -2.64
C LEU A 97 -6.00 -1.98 -2.13
N MET A 98 -6.69 -0.83 -2.16
CA MET A 98 -8.10 -0.70 -1.72
C MET A 98 -8.37 -1.14 -0.28
N GLY A 99 -7.32 -1.34 0.54
CA GLY A 99 -7.43 -1.69 1.94
C GLY A 99 -7.39 -0.46 2.86
N ASP A 100 -7.51 -0.74 4.15
CA ASP A 100 -7.28 0.20 5.24
C ASP A 100 -6.70 -0.52 6.48
N GLU A 101 -6.56 0.21 7.58
CA GLU A 101 -6.01 -0.32 8.83
C GLU A 101 -6.80 -1.49 9.44
N LEU A 102 -8.09 -1.63 9.09
CA LEU A 102 -8.94 -2.69 9.67
C LEU A 102 -8.52 -4.10 9.27
N ILE A 103 -7.82 -4.25 8.13
CA ILE A 103 -7.27 -5.57 7.76
C ILE A 103 -6.32 -6.14 8.81
N TRP A 104 -5.71 -5.26 9.61
CA TRP A 104 -4.77 -5.61 10.66
C TRP A 104 -5.40 -5.66 12.06
N GLN A 105 -6.52 -4.96 12.25
CA GLN A 105 -7.17 -4.79 13.56
C GLN A 105 -8.29 -5.80 13.80
N THR A 106 -9.34 -5.72 13.01
CA THR A 106 -10.57 -6.52 13.18
C THR A 106 -10.90 -7.40 11.99
N GLY A 107 -10.39 -7.05 10.80
CA GLY A 107 -10.78 -7.67 9.53
C GLY A 107 -12.14 -7.21 9.01
N PHE A 108 -12.37 -7.42 7.70
CA PHE A 108 -13.66 -7.15 7.07
C PHE A 108 -14.53 -8.39 7.10
N GLY A 109 -15.75 -8.26 7.62
CA GLY A 109 -16.72 -9.35 7.68
C GLY A 109 -16.40 -10.45 8.70
N ASP A 110 -15.43 -10.25 9.56
CA ASP A 110 -15.15 -11.13 10.68
C ASP A 110 -16.23 -10.98 11.77
N ALA A 111 -16.33 -11.98 12.65
CA ALA A 111 -17.25 -11.92 13.77
C ALA A 111 -16.99 -10.69 14.66
N PRO A 112 -18.04 -10.07 15.25
CA PRO A 112 -17.86 -8.98 16.19
C PRO A 112 -16.85 -9.35 17.29
N GLY A 113 -15.86 -8.48 17.53
CA GLY A 113 -14.81 -8.70 18.53
C GLY A 113 -13.66 -9.58 18.05
N SER A 114 -13.64 -10.00 16.78
CA SER A 114 -12.47 -10.69 16.22
C SER A 114 -11.24 -9.77 16.24
N ARG A 115 -10.09 -10.36 16.49
CA ARG A 115 -8.81 -9.64 16.58
C ARG A 115 -7.83 -10.23 15.58
N ARG A 116 -7.36 -9.38 14.69
CA ARG A 116 -6.35 -9.72 13.68
C ARG A 116 -4.93 -9.60 14.24
N TYR A 117 -3.94 -9.66 13.37
CA TYR A 117 -2.52 -9.73 13.74
C TYR A 117 -2.06 -8.57 14.61
N GLY A 118 -2.46 -7.34 14.30
CA GLY A 118 -1.96 -6.16 15.00
C GLY A 118 -2.22 -6.20 16.51
N PRO A 119 -3.47 -6.23 16.97
CA PRO A 119 -3.79 -6.26 18.41
C PRO A 119 -3.26 -7.52 19.11
N ARG A 120 -3.30 -8.68 18.43
CA ARG A 120 -2.81 -9.94 19.02
C ARG A 120 -1.30 -9.92 19.17
N LEU A 121 -0.56 -9.48 18.16
CA LEU A 121 0.88 -9.41 18.22
C LEU A 121 1.32 -8.42 19.30
N ALA A 122 0.70 -7.25 19.36
CA ALA A 122 0.99 -6.24 20.37
C ALA A 122 0.82 -6.79 21.79
N GLU A 123 -0.26 -7.51 22.07
CA GLU A 123 -0.52 -8.12 23.37
C GLU A 123 0.46 -9.26 23.68
N GLU A 124 0.65 -10.20 22.73
CA GLU A 124 1.45 -11.41 22.96
C GLU A 124 2.96 -11.15 22.97
N THR A 125 3.45 -10.06 22.36
CA THR A 125 4.88 -9.68 22.33
C THR A 125 5.20 -8.41 23.12
N ARG A 126 4.19 -7.77 23.73
CA ARG A 126 4.32 -6.48 24.42
C ARG A 126 4.90 -5.39 23.52
N SER A 127 4.63 -5.48 22.22
CA SER A 127 5.05 -4.48 21.23
C SER A 127 3.96 -3.41 21.03
N ARG A 128 4.36 -2.26 20.50
CA ARG A 128 3.43 -1.21 20.07
C ARG A 128 2.99 -1.48 18.63
N ALA A 129 1.70 -1.37 18.37
CA ALA A 129 1.14 -1.48 17.02
C ALA A 129 0.70 -0.09 16.51
N LEU A 130 1.26 0.35 15.40
CA LEU A 130 0.85 1.54 14.67
C LEU A 130 0.27 1.14 13.32
N TYR A 131 -0.84 1.73 12.96
CA TYR A 131 -1.56 1.40 11.72
C TYR A 131 -1.57 2.60 10.80
N LEU A 132 -1.30 2.36 9.52
CA LEU A 132 -1.32 3.39 8.49
C LEU A 132 -2.56 3.26 7.60
N ARG A 133 -3.05 4.40 7.14
CA ARG A 133 -3.95 4.51 6.00
C ARG A 133 -3.32 5.41 4.96
N PHE A 134 -3.41 5.04 3.68
CA PHE A 134 -2.85 5.80 2.57
C PHE A 134 -3.72 5.71 1.33
N ASN A 135 -3.50 6.60 0.36
CA ASN A 135 -4.17 6.61 -0.93
C ASN A 135 -3.52 5.60 -1.89
N SER A 136 -4.09 4.41 -1.99
CA SER A 136 -3.55 3.35 -2.85
C SER A 136 -3.74 3.59 -4.37
N GLY A 137 -4.31 4.72 -4.76
CA GLY A 137 -4.42 5.14 -6.16
C GLY A 137 -3.32 6.10 -6.62
N LEU A 138 -2.47 6.59 -5.71
CA LEU A 138 -1.26 7.36 -6.06
C LEU A 138 -0.15 6.43 -6.53
N HIS A 139 0.91 6.98 -7.13
CA HIS A 139 2.12 6.22 -7.44
C HIS A 139 2.71 5.55 -6.20
N LEU A 140 3.33 4.38 -6.38
CA LEU A 140 4.02 3.70 -5.27
C LEU A 140 5.14 4.56 -4.71
N SER A 141 5.85 5.28 -5.57
CA SER A 141 6.91 6.22 -5.20
C SER A 141 6.42 7.41 -4.39
N GLU A 142 5.26 8.00 -4.74
CA GLU A 142 4.63 9.09 -3.97
C GLU A 142 4.28 8.62 -2.56
N ASN A 143 3.65 7.44 -2.44
CA ASN A 143 3.36 6.82 -1.15
C ASN A 143 4.64 6.42 -0.40
N GLY A 144 5.69 5.97 -1.10
CA GLY A 144 6.98 5.64 -0.51
C GLY A 144 7.66 6.84 0.13
N ARG A 145 7.71 7.99 -0.57
CA ARG A 145 8.23 9.23 0.00
C ARG A 145 7.44 9.69 1.22
N GLU A 146 6.12 9.60 1.13
CA GLU A 146 5.27 10.02 2.26
C GLU A 146 5.43 9.10 3.46
N LEU A 147 5.60 7.79 3.25
CA LEU A 147 5.92 6.85 4.33
C LEU A 147 7.30 7.14 4.93
N HIS A 148 8.31 7.40 4.09
CA HIS A 148 9.63 7.82 4.57
C HIS A 148 9.54 9.07 5.45
N ARG A 149 8.85 10.13 4.99
CA ARG A 149 8.63 11.35 5.75
C ARG A 149 7.94 11.07 7.10
N LEU A 150 6.88 10.25 7.09
CA LEU A 150 6.10 9.96 8.28
C LEU A 150 6.89 9.13 9.32
N LEU A 151 7.73 8.20 8.86
CA LEU A 151 8.61 7.43 9.75
C LEU A 151 9.75 8.30 10.32
N SER A 152 10.27 9.24 9.55
CA SER A 152 11.24 10.23 10.03
C SER A 152 10.62 11.10 11.12
N GLU A 153 9.46 11.69 10.83
CA GLU A 153 8.70 12.49 11.81
C GLU A 153 8.40 11.69 13.10
N LEU A 154 8.07 10.39 12.96
CA LEU A 154 7.80 9.52 14.11
C LEU A 154 9.02 9.41 15.05
N VAL A 155 10.20 9.13 14.51
CA VAL A 155 11.42 8.97 15.30
C VAL A 155 11.91 10.30 15.85
N GLU A 156 11.79 11.38 15.09
CA GLU A 156 12.17 12.74 15.54
C GLU A 156 11.26 13.25 16.67
N THR A 157 9.95 12.99 16.57
CA THR A 157 8.99 13.42 17.59
C THR A 157 9.09 12.58 18.86
N TRP A 158 9.45 11.28 18.72
CA TRP A 158 9.48 10.32 19.81
C TRP A 158 10.80 9.56 19.88
N PRO A 159 11.96 10.25 20.03
CA PRO A 159 13.29 9.63 19.90
C PRO A 159 13.55 8.52 20.91
N ASP A 160 13.06 8.68 22.13
CA ASP A 160 13.26 7.70 23.21
C ASP A 160 12.20 6.58 23.21
N ALA A 161 11.10 6.75 22.51
CA ALA A 161 9.98 5.80 22.57
C ALA A 161 10.17 4.61 21.64
N ILE A 162 10.96 4.75 20.56
CA ILE A 162 11.15 3.73 19.54
C ILE A 162 12.45 2.96 19.81
N GLY A 163 12.37 1.74 20.35
CA GLY A 163 13.52 0.86 20.49
C GLY A 163 13.87 0.14 19.21
N GLU A 164 12.99 -0.73 18.78
CA GLU A 164 13.09 -1.44 17.50
C GLU A 164 11.90 -1.10 16.62
N LEU A 165 12.15 -0.84 15.35
CA LEU A 165 11.11 -0.63 14.33
C LEU A 165 10.98 -1.89 13.46
N VAL A 166 9.75 -2.34 13.30
CA VAL A 166 9.36 -3.45 12.43
C VAL A 166 8.30 -2.95 11.45
N LEU A 167 8.49 -3.18 10.16
CA LEU A 167 7.52 -2.82 9.14
C LEU A 167 6.84 -4.07 8.59
N VAL A 168 5.50 -4.07 8.58
CA VAL A 168 4.69 -5.19 8.09
C VAL A 168 3.80 -4.68 6.95
N GLY A 169 4.10 -5.09 5.72
CA GLY A 169 3.35 -4.71 4.53
C GLY A 169 2.60 -5.89 3.91
N HIS A 170 1.35 -5.67 3.55
CA HIS A 170 0.57 -6.63 2.76
C HIS A 170 0.44 -6.15 1.32
N SER A 171 0.70 -7.03 0.35
CA SER A 171 0.49 -6.74 -1.07
C SER A 171 1.22 -5.44 -1.49
N MET A 172 0.49 -4.44 -2.03
CA MET A 172 1.00 -3.10 -2.35
C MET A 172 1.75 -2.45 -1.18
N GLY A 173 1.32 -2.67 0.07
CA GLY A 173 1.95 -2.09 1.24
C GLY A 173 3.42 -2.48 1.40
N GLY A 174 3.78 -3.71 0.99
CA GLY A 174 5.18 -4.13 0.97
C GLY A 174 6.02 -3.38 -0.06
N LEU A 175 5.45 -3.04 -1.22
CA LEU A 175 6.13 -2.23 -2.24
C LEU A 175 6.34 -0.79 -1.76
N ILE A 176 5.37 -0.22 -1.06
CA ILE A 176 5.49 1.11 -0.46
C ILE A 176 6.59 1.15 0.60
N ILE A 177 6.72 0.09 1.42
CA ILE A 177 7.83 -0.04 2.38
C ILE A 177 9.18 -0.06 1.65
N ARG A 178 9.31 -0.83 0.57
CA ARG A 178 10.53 -0.88 -0.23
C ARG A 178 10.86 0.48 -0.86
N SER A 179 9.88 1.16 -1.42
CA SER A 179 10.01 2.51 -1.97
C SER A 179 10.44 3.51 -0.89
N ALA A 180 9.86 3.47 0.31
CA ALA A 180 10.26 4.32 1.43
C ALA A 180 11.73 4.08 1.84
N GLY A 181 12.17 2.81 1.86
CA GLY A 181 13.56 2.45 2.11
C GLY A 181 14.52 3.04 1.07
N HIS A 182 14.15 2.98 -0.21
CA HIS A 182 14.94 3.59 -1.29
C HIS A 182 15.12 5.09 -1.08
N TYR A 183 14.04 5.84 -0.82
CA TYR A 183 14.15 7.28 -0.59
C TYR A 183 14.90 7.64 0.68
N ALA A 184 14.87 6.78 1.69
CA ALA A 184 15.68 6.96 2.90
C ALA A 184 17.18 6.85 2.62
N THR A 185 17.58 5.86 1.80
CA THR A 185 19.00 5.67 1.42
C THR A 185 19.51 6.76 0.49
N LEU A 186 18.72 7.22 -0.47
CA LEU A 186 19.10 8.34 -1.34
C LEU A 186 19.39 9.62 -0.54
N ASN A 187 18.56 9.93 0.44
CA ASN A 187 18.79 11.08 1.31
C ASN A 187 20.09 10.95 2.11
N GLU A 188 20.44 9.74 2.54
CA GLU A 188 21.68 9.47 3.25
C GLU A 188 22.90 9.57 2.35
N GLU A 189 22.86 9.06 1.13
CA GLU A 189 23.93 9.21 0.13
C GLU A 189 24.19 10.65 -0.24
N LEU A 190 23.14 11.45 -0.42
CA LEU A 190 23.26 12.88 -0.67
C LEU A 190 23.86 13.63 0.53
N ARG A 191 23.57 13.21 1.75
CA ARG A 191 24.18 13.75 2.97
C ARG A 191 25.68 13.47 3.01
N ILE A 192 26.10 12.23 2.80
CA ILE A 192 27.50 11.84 2.79
C ILE A 192 28.28 12.63 1.73
N LYS A 193 27.76 12.69 0.51
CA LYS A 193 28.35 13.49 -0.56
C LYS A 193 28.49 14.97 -0.20
N ASN A 194 27.49 15.54 0.45
CA ASN A 194 27.53 16.95 0.87
C ASN A 194 28.54 17.18 2.00
N GLU A 195 28.69 16.24 2.93
CA GLU A 195 29.70 16.30 3.99
C GLU A 195 31.11 16.18 3.42
N GLU A 196 31.37 15.30 2.46
CA GLU A 196 32.62 15.16 1.75
C GLU A 196 32.95 16.44 0.93
N LEU A 197 31.94 17.03 0.28
CA LEU A 197 32.09 18.27 -0.48
C LEU A 197 32.23 19.51 0.39
N THR A 198 31.71 19.53 1.62
CA THR A 198 31.84 20.66 2.56
C THR A 198 33.17 20.64 3.32
N GLY A 199 33.92 19.52 3.26
CA GLY A 199 35.34 19.47 3.64
C GLY A 199 36.25 20.26 2.68
N GLU A 200 35.77 20.54 1.44
CA GLU A 200 36.48 21.41 0.46
C GLU A 200 35.48 22.46 -0.06
N SER A 201 35.68 23.71 0.44
CA SER A 201 35.23 25.02 -0.13
C SER A 201 33.76 25.15 -0.62
N ARG A 202 33.02 25.96 0.12
CA ARG A 202 31.80 26.64 -0.33
C ARG A 202 31.99 27.41 -1.64
N LYS A 203 31.28 27.02 -2.68
CA LYS A 203 30.83 27.96 -3.75
C LYS A 203 29.39 27.62 -4.14
N THR A 204 28.53 28.60 -3.95
CA THR A 204 27.13 28.68 -4.34
C THR A 204 26.93 28.62 -5.85
N THR A 205 26.02 27.82 -6.31
CA THR A 205 25.23 28.10 -7.53
C THR A 205 23.79 27.68 -7.32
N THR A 206 22.95 28.69 -7.36
CA THR A 206 21.51 28.60 -7.51
C THR A 206 21.16 28.13 -8.93
N ASP A 207 20.33 27.13 -9.10
CA ASP A 207 19.44 27.08 -10.26
C ASP A 207 18.09 26.41 -9.92
N ASN A 208 17.06 27.03 -10.48
CA ASN A 208 15.65 26.80 -10.21
C ASN A 208 15.09 25.71 -11.12
N SER A 209 14.34 24.80 -10.55
CA SER A 209 12.97 24.48 -11.03
C SER A 209 12.47 23.18 -10.39
N SER A 210 11.49 23.30 -9.52
CA SER A 210 10.46 22.29 -9.39
C SER A 210 9.44 22.72 -8.34
N PHE A 211 8.22 22.53 -8.67
CA PHE A 211 7.04 22.78 -7.87
C PHE A 211 7.08 21.87 -6.64
N PHE A 212 7.69 22.33 -5.56
CA PHE A 212 7.71 21.63 -4.29
C PHE A 212 6.84 22.34 -3.26
N ILE A 213 5.95 21.60 -2.65
CA ILE A 213 5.31 21.96 -1.37
C ILE A 213 6.45 22.24 -0.37
N PRO A 214 6.46 23.37 0.36
CA PRO A 214 7.54 23.66 1.28
C PRO A 214 7.53 22.63 2.40
N HIS A 215 8.47 21.71 2.37
CA HIS A 215 8.73 20.76 3.42
C HIS A 215 9.50 21.44 4.55
N SER A 216 9.10 21.11 5.78
CA SER A 216 9.73 21.52 7.03
C SER A 216 11.27 21.49 6.93
N SER A 217 11.89 22.43 7.60
CA SER A 217 13.32 22.75 7.65
C SER A 217 14.23 21.69 8.29
N LEU A 218 13.89 20.40 8.20
CA LEU A 218 14.67 19.30 8.76
C LEU A 218 15.90 18.99 7.88
N SER A 219 17.04 18.75 8.49
CA SER A 219 18.27 18.39 7.78
C SER A 219 18.16 17.01 7.12
N ALA A 220 18.92 16.79 6.04
CA ALA A 220 18.95 15.49 5.35
C ALA A 220 19.40 14.34 6.27
N ALA A 221 20.26 14.63 7.26
CA ALA A 221 20.72 13.68 8.28
C ALA A 221 19.59 13.14 9.18
N GLU A 222 18.67 14.02 9.56
CA GLU A 222 17.55 13.68 10.43
C GLU A 222 16.48 12.86 9.70
N ARG A 223 16.38 12.98 8.37
CA ARG A 223 15.34 12.33 7.57
C ARG A 223 15.50 10.82 7.43
N ALA A 224 16.67 10.28 7.62
CA ALA A 224 16.97 8.85 7.55
C ALA A 224 17.07 8.18 8.93
N ALA A 225 16.87 8.92 10.02
CA ALA A 225 17.07 8.45 11.40
C ALA A 225 16.29 7.16 11.74
N TRP A 226 15.10 6.96 11.13
CA TRP A 226 14.31 5.75 11.37
C TRP A 226 14.98 4.45 10.89
N LEU A 227 15.91 4.52 9.93
CA LEU A 227 16.67 3.34 9.47
C LEU A 227 17.54 2.76 10.58
N ALA A 228 18.04 3.59 11.50
CA ALA A 228 18.82 3.11 12.65
C ALA A 228 18.02 2.23 13.60
N HIS A 229 16.71 2.43 13.67
CA HIS A 229 15.80 1.63 14.49
C HIS A 229 15.22 0.43 13.74
N LEU A 230 15.34 0.39 12.39
CA LEU A 230 14.70 -0.64 11.56
C LEU A 230 15.39 -1.99 11.73
N ARG A 231 14.66 -2.95 12.26
CA ARG A 231 15.16 -4.32 12.50
C ARG A 231 14.74 -5.30 11.43
N SER A 232 13.45 -5.31 11.09
CA SER A 232 12.90 -6.27 10.13
C SER A 232 11.76 -5.72 9.31
N ILE A 233 11.60 -6.28 8.11
CA ILE A 233 10.52 -5.99 7.17
C ILE A 233 9.82 -7.29 6.80
N PHE A 234 8.50 -7.33 6.98
CA PHE A 234 7.65 -8.44 6.57
C PHE A 234 6.86 -8.07 5.32
N LEU A 235 7.07 -8.80 4.23
CA LEU A 235 6.42 -8.63 2.93
C LEU A 235 5.43 -9.78 2.74
N ILE A 236 4.16 -9.54 3.06
CA ILE A 236 3.11 -10.56 3.03
C ILE A 236 2.36 -10.49 1.71
N GLY A 237 2.52 -11.50 0.85
CA GLY A 237 1.88 -11.52 -0.47
C GLY A 237 2.28 -10.35 -1.37
N THR A 238 3.47 -9.79 -1.18
CA THR A 238 3.94 -8.62 -1.94
C THR A 238 4.42 -9.04 -3.33
N PRO A 239 3.96 -8.36 -4.41
CA PRO A 239 4.40 -8.65 -5.78
C PRO A 239 5.75 -7.98 -6.07
N ASN A 240 6.84 -8.49 -5.51
CA ASN A 240 8.15 -7.86 -5.51
C ASN A 240 8.73 -7.59 -6.90
N ASP A 241 8.45 -8.44 -7.89
CA ASP A 241 8.87 -8.29 -9.28
C ASP A 241 7.71 -7.92 -10.23
N GLY A 242 6.62 -7.42 -9.70
CA GLY A 242 5.42 -7.06 -10.44
C GLY A 242 4.29 -8.08 -10.33
N SER A 243 3.10 -7.65 -10.67
CA SER A 243 1.89 -8.44 -10.51
C SER A 243 1.34 -8.88 -11.87
N TRP A 244 0.92 -10.14 -11.99
CA TRP A 244 0.13 -10.68 -13.10
C TRP A 244 -1.29 -10.10 -13.18
N LEU A 245 -1.62 -9.14 -12.34
CA LEU A 245 -2.95 -8.52 -12.22
C LEU A 245 -3.53 -8.02 -13.54
N GLU A 246 -2.70 -7.67 -14.51
CA GLU A 246 -3.17 -7.13 -15.79
C GLU A 246 -3.36 -8.16 -16.91
N GLN A 247 -2.72 -9.30 -16.83
CA GLN A 247 -2.99 -10.36 -17.83
C GLN A 247 -4.38 -10.97 -17.66
N ASN A 248 -5.02 -10.75 -16.49
CA ASN A 248 -6.38 -11.18 -16.22
C ASN A 248 -7.23 -10.00 -15.72
N SER A 249 -7.77 -9.21 -16.67
CA SER A 249 -8.83 -8.19 -16.41
C SER A 249 -10.03 -8.76 -15.63
N HIS A 250 -10.23 -10.07 -15.64
CA HIS A 250 -11.18 -10.82 -14.83
C HIS A 250 -10.86 -10.84 -13.33
N PHE A 251 -9.62 -10.56 -12.92
CA PHE A 251 -9.25 -10.67 -11.51
C PHE A 251 -9.63 -9.42 -10.73
N THR A 252 -9.35 -8.23 -11.26
CA THR A 252 -9.82 -6.97 -10.66
C THR A 252 -11.36 -7.01 -10.56
N ALA A 253 -12.04 -7.56 -11.57
CA ALA A 253 -13.47 -7.82 -11.52
C ALA A 253 -13.84 -8.81 -10.38
N ARG A 254 -13.11 -9.91 -10.19
CA ARG A 254 -13.37 -10.89 -9.11
C ARG A 254 -13.04 -10.39 -7.71
N LEU A 255 -12.02 -9.56 -7.55
CA LEU A 255 -11.76 -8.87 -6.28
C LEU A 255 -12.94 -7.98 -5.93
N LEU A 256 -13.50 -7.31 -6.93
CA LEU A 256 -14.66 -6.42 -6.79
C LEU A 256 -15.99 -7.16 -6.71
N GLU A 257 -16.16 -8.30 -7.38
CA GLU A 257 -17.32 -9.19 -7.22
C GLU A 257 -17.40 -9.80 -5.81
N ARG A 258 -16.27 -10.13 -5.21
CA ARG A 258 -16.23 -10.60 -3.82
C ARG A 258 -16.59 -9.51 -2.80
N ILE A 259 -16.47 -8.26 -3.19
CA ILE A 259 -16.86 -7.10 -2.40
C ILE A 259 -18.36 -6.80 -2.53
N ASN A 260 -19.11 -7.44 -3.40
CA ASN A 260 -20.58 -7.46 -3.61
C ASN A 260 -21.39 -6.24 -3.07
N LEU A 261 -20.78 -5.04 -3.03
CA LEU A 261 -21.31 -3.84 -2.37
C LEU A 261 -21.67 -2.71 -3.32
N PHE A 262 -21.44 -2.87 -4.64
CA PHE A 262 -21.72 -1.78 -5.60
C PHE A 262 -22.25 -2.25 -6.94
N PRO A 263 -23.06 -1.39 -7.62
CA PRO A 263 -23.49 -1.63 -9.00
C PRO A 263 -22.23 -1.74 -9.88
N THR A 264 -21.99 -2.92 -10.40
CA THR A 264 -20.84 -3.35 -11.20
C THR A 264 -20.44 -2.41 -12.35
N ARG A 265 -21.35 -1.52 -12.80
CA ARG A 265 -21.13 -0.59 -13.91
C ARG A 265 -20.33 0.67 -13.55
N PHE A 266 -20.41 1.16 -12.32
CA PHE A 266 -19.60 2.32 -11.88
C PHE A 266 -18.16 1.88 -11.66
N LEU A 267 -18.00 0.70 -11.12
CA LEU A 267 -16.72 0.12 -10.81
C LEU A 267 -15.95 -0.33 -12.05
N SER A 268 -16.63 -0.94 -13.04
CA SER A 268 -15.99 -1.29 -14.32
C SER A 268 -15.49 -0.07 -15.09
N LYS A 269 -16.16 1.08 -14.95
CA LYS A 269 -15.71 2.33 -15.57
C LYS A 269 -14.53 2.96 -14.83
N ALA A 270 -14.51 2.85 -13.51
CA ALA A 270 -13.38 3.28 -12.67
C ALA A 270 -12.13 2.40 -12.91
N LEU A 271 -12.31 1.10 -13.13
CA LEU A 271 -11.23 0.17 -13.47
C LEU A 271 -10.63 0.38 -14.86
N ASN A 272 -11.45 0.82 -15.82
CA ASN A 272 -10.94 1.21 -17.14
C ASN A 272 -10.11 2.51 -17.12
N GLN A 273 -10.22 3.31 -16.06
CA GLN A 273 -9.40 4.52 -15.85
C GLN A 273 -8.24 4.27 -14.86
N ARG A 274 -7.74 3.07 -14.77
CA ARG A 274 -6.60 2.59 -13.93
C ARG A 274 -5.88 3.70 -13.20
N SER A 275 -6.00 3.72 -11.85
CA SER A 275 -5.22 4.65 -11.04
C SER A 275 -3.70 4.39 -11.19
N ASN A 276 -2.88 5.38 -10.89
CA ASN A 276 -1.42 5.25 -10.95
C ASN A 276 -0.92 4.05 -10.14
N GLY A 277 -1.45 3.87 -8.93
CA GLY A 277 -1.06 2.74 -8.08
C GLY A 277 -1.37 1.37 -8.69
N ILE A 278 -2.47 1.24 -9.45
CA ILE A 278 -2.79 -0.01 -10.18
C ILE A 278 -1.79 -0.22 -11.33
N LYS A 279 -1.42 0.85 -12.05
CA LYS A 279 -0.42 0.76 -13.14
C LYS A 279 0.94 0.33 -12.61
N ASP A 280 1.39 0.95 -11.52
CA ASP A 280 2.68 0.67 -10.92
C ASP A 280 2.79 -0.76 -10.39
N LEU A 281 1.70 -1.33 -9.87
CA LEU A 281 1.66 -2.72 -9.42
C LEU A 281 2.02 -3.72 -10.51
N ARG A 282 1.77 -3.40 -11.76
CA ARG A 282 2.06 -4.29 -12.89
C ARG A 282 3.54 -4.66 -12.96
N TYR A 283 4.38 -3.65 -12.79
CA TYR A 283 5.83 -3.79 -12.96
C TYR A 283 6.60 -3.51 -11.68
N SER A 284 5.94 -3.33 -10.53
CA SER A 284 6.55 -2.87 -9.28
C SER A 284 7.38 -1.61 -9.47
N ILE A 285 6.79 -0.57 -10.06
CA ILE A 285 7.41 0.74 -10.26
C ILE A 285 7.51 1.41 -8.89
N LEU A 286 8.72 1.52 -8.34
CA LEU A 286 8.96 1.96 -6.96
C LEU A 286 9.52 3.37 -6.85
N VAL A 287 10.01 3.94 -7.96
CA VAL A 287 10.71 5.23 -7.99
C VAL A 287 10.08 6.15 -9.02
N ASP A 288 10.31 7.45 -8.88
CA ASP A 288 9.69 8.45 -9.77
C ASP A 288 10.25 8.39 -11.20
N GLU A 289 11.53 8.12 -11.32
CA GLU A 289 12.23 8.05 -12.59
C GLU A 289 11.59 7.03 -13.53
N ASP A 290 11.11 5.91 -13.00
CA ASP A 290 10.55 4.82 -13.81
C ASP A 290 9.20 5.20 -14.46
N TRP A 291 8.31 5.91 -13.76
CA TRP A 291 7.02 6.31 -14.34
C TRP A 291 7.06 7.67 -15.04
N GLN A 292 8.09 8.48 -14.81
CA GLN A 292 8.33 9.73 -15.52
C GLN A 292 9.10 9.52 -16.83
N ASP A 293 9.67 8.32 -17.02
CA ASP A 293 10.38 7.97 -18.25
C ASP A 293 9.44 7.95 -19.47
N ALA A 294 9.94 8.34 -20.63
CA ALA A 294 9.18 8.34 -21.88
C ALA A 294 8.70 6.94 -22.31
N HIS A 295 9.36 5.89 -21.82
CA HIS A 295 9.07 4.47 -22.09
C HIS A 295 8.28 3.79 -20.96
N ALA A 296 7.74 4.54 -20.00
CA ALA A 296 7.02 4.02 -18.85
C ALA A 296 5.76 3.19 -19.23
N ASP A 297 5.16 3.49 -20.37
CA ASP A 297 3.98 2.76 -20.88
C ASP A 297 4.32 1.60 -21.84
N ASP A 298 5.60 1.31 -22.07
CA ASP A 298 6.06 0.19 -22.91
C ASP A 298 5.69 -1.16 -22.26
N LEU A 299 5.72 -2.23 -23.08
CA LEU A 299 5.48 -3.61 -22.58
C LEU A 299 6.52 -4.05 -21.56
N THR A 300 7.73 -3.51 -21.66
CA THR A 300 8.85 -3.74 -20.73
C THR A 300 9.46 -2.39 -20.35
N PRO A 301 8.82 -1.64 -19.44
CA PRO A 301 9.33 -0.33 -19.04
C PRO A 301 10.68 -0.46 -18.32
N PRO A 302 11.50 0.59 -18.36
CA PRO A 302 12.71 0.64 -17.56
C PRO A 302 12.35 0.51 -16.07
N ARG A 303 13.21 -0.14 -15.30
CA ARG A 303 13.02 -0.33 -13.86
C ARG A 303 14.32 -0.06 -13.13
N THR A 304 14.29 0.91 -12.25
CA THR A 304 15.39 1.18 -11.33
C THR A 304 15.46 0.08 -10.27
N PRO A 305 16.61 -0.59 -10.10
CA PRO A 305 16.77 -1.56 -9.04
C PRO A 305 16.63 -0.91 -7.67
N VAL A 306 15.79 -1.49 -6.82
CA VAL A 306 15.64 -1.10 -5.42
C VAL A 306 16.12 -2.28 -4.56
N PRO A 307 17.41 -2.31 -4.18
CA PRO A 307 17.99 -3.39 -3.42
C PRO A 307 17.45 -3.43 -1.98
N PRO A 308 17.62 -4.57 -1.28
CA PRO A 308 17.34 -4.65 0.14
C PRO A 308 18.19 -3.67 0.96
N LEU A 309 17.62 -3.14 2.03
CA LEU A 309 18.32 -2.25 2.95
C LEU A 309 19.44 -3.00 3.71
N PRO A 310 20.62 -2.41 3.86
CA PRO A 310 21.73 -3.02 4.60
C PRO A 310 21.37 -3.32 6.06
N GLY A 311 21.77 -4.48 6.55
CA GLY A 311 21.59 -4.87 7.96
C GLY A 311 20.14 -5.20 8.36
N VAL A 312 19.18 -5.12 7.45
CA VAL A 312 17.76 -5.38 7.70
C VAL A 312 17.40 -6.84 7.42
N GLN A 313 16.56 -7.43 8.25
CA GLN A 313 16.00 -8.76 8.04
C GLN A 313 14.71 -8.68 7.21
N TYR A 314 14.70 -9.31 6.05
CA TYR A 314 13.52 -9.40 5.19
C TYR A 314 12.84 -10.76 5.35
N HIS A 315 11.54 -10.74 5.61
CA HIS A 315 10.68 -11.91 5.70
C HIS A 315 9.66 -11.87 4.56
N ILE A 316 9.82 -12.72 3.56
CA ILE A 316 8.92 -12.82 2.41
C ILE A 316 7.92 -13.94 2.68
N LEU A 317 6.66 -13.59 2.94
CA LEU A 317 5.60 -14.54 3.25
C LEU A 317 4.66 -14.68 2.07
N MET A 318 4.62 -15.86 1.47
CA MET A 318 3.87 -16.14 0.24
C MET A 318 2.76 -17.16 0.48
N GLY A 319 1.63 -16.97 -0.18
CA GLY A 319 0.58 -17.98 -0.26
C GLY A 319 0.76 -18.90 -1.48
N SER A 320 0.22 -20.09 -1.38
CA SER A 320 0.08 -21.00 -2.52
C SER A 320 -1.27 -21.69 -2.47
N TRP A 321 -2.01 -21.64 -3.57
CA TRP A 321 -3.29 -22.36 -3.68
C TRP A 321 -3.13 -23.87 -3.72
N LEU A 322 -1.96 -24.32 -4.16
CA LEU A 322 -1.70 -25.74 -4.35
C LEU A 322 -1.24 -26.40 -3.05
N ARG A 323 -1.59 -27.68 -2.93
CA ARG A 323 -1.07 -28.53 -1.85
C ARG A 323 0.42 -28.77 -2.03
N ALA A 324 1.13 -28.95 -0.93
CA ALA A 324 2.57 -29.23 -0.91
C ALA A 324 2.98 -30.46 -1.77
N THR A 325 2.04 -31.39 -1.98
CA THR A 325 2.22 -32.63 -2.77
C THR A 325 2.28 -32.42 -4.29
N ARG A 326 1.98 -31.21 -4.80
CA ARG A 326 2.05 -30.94 -6.24
C ARG A 326 3.47 -30.59 -6.68
N PRO A 327 3.86 -30.88 -7.95
CA PRO A 327 5.17 -30.55 -8.47
C PRO A 327 5.55 -29.09 -8.27
N SER A 328 6.83 -28.82 -7.94
CA SER A 328 7.32 -27.47 -7.63
C SER A 328 7.06 -26.47 -8.76
N ALA A 329 7.25 -26.87 -10.02
CA ALA A 329 6.99 -26.02 -11.18
C ALA A 329 5.53 -25.52 -11.27
N LEU A 330 4.54 -26.35 -10.92
CA LEU A 330 3.14 -25.93 -10.88
C LEU A 330 2.86 -24.98 -9.71
N ARG A 331 3.50 -25.19 -8.56
CA ARG A 331 3.38 -24.30 -7.40
C ARG A 331 3.98 -22.93 -7.69
N GLU A 332 5.11 -22.92 -8.40
CA GLU A 332 5.80 -21.69 -8.81
C GLU A 332 4.95 -20.83 -9.76
N TYR A 333 4.15 -21.47 -10.62
CA TYR A 333 3.26 -20.78 -11.54
C TYR A 333 1.99 -20.23 -10.89
N PHE A 334 1.38 -20.97 -9.96
CA PHE A 334 0.03 -20.65 -9.44
C PHE A 334 0.00 -19.84 -8.13
N GLY A 335 1.10 -19.40 -7.56
CA GLY A 335 1.16 -18.50 -6.39
C GLY A 335 -0.04 -18.52 -5.45
N ASP A 336 -0.42 -17.36 -4.93
CA ASP A 336 -1.59 -17.15 -4.03
C ASP A 336 -2.88 -16.75 -4.78
N GLY A 337 -2.88 -16.88 -6.09
CA GLY A 337 -4.00 -16.52 -6.97
C GLY A 337 -3.99 -15.06 -7.44
N LEU A 338 -3.10 -14.20 -6.90
CA LEU A 338 -2.88 -12.81 -7.26
C LEU A 338 -1.46 -12.52 -7.69
N VAL A 339 -0.53 -13.06 -6.93
CA VAL A 339 0.90 -12.87 -7.11
C VAL A 339 1.49 -14.23 -7.43
N GLY A 340 2.16 -14.35 -8.58
CA GLY A 340 2.93 -15.55 -8.91
C GLY A 340 4.07 -15.74 -7.91
N HIS A 341 4.44 -16.99 -7.66
CA HIS A 341 5.52 -17.34 -6.73
C HIS A 341 6.85 -16.66 -7.09
N GLY A 342 7.19 -16.61 -8.37
CA GLY A 342 8.41 -15.93 -8.85
C GLY A 342 8.42 -14.45 -8.49
N SER A 343 7.32 -13.75 -8.74
CA SER A 343 7.18 -12.34 -8.38
C SER A 343 7.15 -12.11 -6.87
N ALA A 344 6.43 -12.94 -6.12
CA ALA A 344 6.38 -12.82 -4.66
C ALA A 344 7.76 -13.03 -4.03
N ARG A 345 8.52 -14.00 -4.54
CA ARG A 345 9.89 -14.27 -4.09
C ARG A 345 10.84 -13.12 -4.43
N GLY A 346 10.59 -12.41 -5.53
CA GLY A 346 11.39 -11.25 -5.91
C GLY A 346 12.81 -11.65 -6.32
N HIS A 347 12.94 -12.61 -7.23
CA HIS A 347 14.27 -13.09 -7.68
C HIS A 347 15.16 -11.97 -8.19
N ALA A 348 14.59 -10.98 -8.86
CA ALA A 348 15.35 -9.85 -9.37
C ALA A 348 15.83 -8.92 -8.25
N THR A 349 15.11 -8.87 -7.13
CA THR A 349 15.38 -7.96 -6.01
C THR A 349 16.10 -8.63 -4.85
N PHE A 350 15.71 -9.86 -4.53
CA PHE A 350 16.15 -10.61 -3.33
C PHE A 350 16.92 -11.87 -3.69
N GLY A 351 17.38 -12.01 -4.93
CA GLY A 351 18.28 -13.11 -5.31
C GLY A 351 19.50 -13.14 -4.39
N ASP A 352 20.07 -14.32 -4.20
CA ASP A 352 21.14 -14.55 -3.23
C ASP A 352 22.29 -13.54 -3.35
N ASP A 353 22.68 -13.20 -4.59
CA ASP A 353 23.75 -12.23 -4.84
C ASP A 353 23.37 -10.79 -4.45
N ALA A 354 22.12 -10.37 -4.69
CA ALA A 354 21.67 -9.02 -4.37
C ALA A 354 21.52 -8.82 -2.85
N ALA A 355 20.99 -9.80 -2.14
CA ALA A 355 20.86 -9.77 -0.69
C ALA A 355 22.23 -9.80 0.00
N LEU A 356 23.14 -10.66 -0.45
CA LEU A 356 24.50 -10.75 0.06
C LEU A 356 25.29 -9.45 -0.18
N SER A 357 25.16 -8.87 -1.36
CA SER A 357 25.85 -7.61 -1.72
C SER A 357 25.34 -6.44 -0.88
N ALA A 358 24.07 -6.44 -0.49
CA ALA A 358 23.49 -5.42 0.38
C ALA A 358 23.75 -5.68 1.87
N GLY A 359 24.29 -6.82 2.28
CA GLY A 359 24.44 -7.20 3.69
C GLY A 359 23.09 -7.41 4.39
N ALA A 360 22.02 -7.67 3.64
CA ALA A 360 20.70 -7.97 4.15
C ALA A 360 20.50 -9.48 4.34
N SER A 361 19.63 -9.88 5.26
CA SER A 361 19.19 -11.27 5.38
C SER A 361 17.78 -11.45 4.85
N VAL A 362 17.55 -12.47 4.00
CA VAL A 362 16.24 -12.73 3.40
C VAL A 362 15.76 -14.13 3.75
N ARG A 363 14.57 -14.21 4.33
CA ARG A 363 13.87 -15.47 4.63
C ARG A 363 12.58 -15.54 3.83
N THR A 364 12.41 -16.61 3.07
CA THR A 364 11.19 -16.83 2.29
C THR A 364 10.42 -18.02 2.86
N THR A 365 9.13 -17.82 3.11
CA THR A 365 8.23 -18.87 3.64
C THR A 365 6.95 -18.94 2.82
N VAL A 366 6.57 -20.17 2.45
CA VAL A 366 5.36 -20.45 1.65
C VAL A 366 4.31 -21.12 2.52
N PHE A 367 3.13 -20.51 2.58
CA PHE A 367 1.94 -21.05 3.26
C PHE A 367 1.03 -21.72 2.23
N ASN A 368 0.93 -23.04 2.31
CA ASN A 368 0.16 -23.84 1.36
C ASN A 368 -1.34 -23.69 1.60
N GLN A 369 -2.13 -23.85 0.52
CA GLN A 369 -3.59 -23.71 0.53
C GLN A 369 -4.07 -22.34 1.02
N GLN A 370 -3.26 -21.32 0.85
CA GLN A 370 -3.58 -19.94 1.22
C GLN A 370 -3.71 -19.07 -0.02
N HIS A 371 -4.81 -18.33 -0.07
CA HIS A 371 -5.03 -17.27 -1.04
C HIS A 371 -4.52 -15.94 -0.48
N HIS A 372 -4.35 -14.95 -1.34
CA HIS A 372 -3.78 -13.65 -1.02
C HIS A 372 -4.36 -12.99 0.26
N GLY A 373 -5.68 -12.87 0.34
CA GLY A 373 -6.35 -12.33 1.55
C GLY A 373 -6.32 -13.29 2.74
N GLY A 374 -6.17 -14.60 2.51
CA GLY A 374 -6.10 -15.60 3.56
C GLY A 374 -4.84 -15.46 4.42
N LEU A 375 -3.75 -14.96 3.83
CA LEU A 375 -2.51 -14.69 4.55
C LEU A 375 -2.69 -13.71 5.73
N LEU A 376 -3.72 -12.87 5.71
CA LEU A 376 -4.01 -11.88 6.76
C LEU A 376 -4.76 -12.45 7.98
N SER A 377 -5.16 -13.72 7.93
CA SER A 377 -5.92 -14.36 9.03
C SER A 377 -5.44 -15.78 9.35
N HIS A 378 -4.39 -16.25 8.68
CA HIS A 378 -3.90 -17.61 8.85
C HIS A 378 -3.12 -17.79 10.16
N PRO A 379 -3.42 -18.80 10.98
CA PRO A 379 -2.75 -19.00 12.25
C PRO A 379 -1.23 -19.19 12.16
N GLU A 380 -0.75 -19.91 11.14
CA GLU A 380 0.69 -20.14 10.96
C GLU A 380 1.43 -18.84 10.57
N VAL A 381 0.82 -17.97 9.76
CA VAL A 381 1.37 -16.64 9.47
C VAL A 381 1.47 -15.81 10.73
N PHE A 382 0.45 -15.87 11.59
CA PHE A 382 0.49 -15.20 12.89
C PHE A 382 1.62 -15.74 13.79
N GLN A 383 1.78 -17.06 13.89
CA GLN A 383 2.87 -17.66 14.67
C GLN A 383 4.24 -17.27 14.12
N TYR A 384 4.38 -17.21 12.81
CA TYR A 384 5.60 -16.73 12.16
C TYR A 384 5.89 -15.27 12.54
N LEU A 385 4.90 -14.38 12.44
CA LEU A 385 5.05 -12.98 12.86
C LEU A 385 5.44 -12.89 14.34
N LYS A 386 4.79 -13.66 15.22
CA LYS A 386 5.09 -13.67 16.65
C LYS A 386 6.51 -14.10 16.95
N GLN A 387 7.06 -15.01 16.16
CA GLN A 387 8.42 -15.54 16.35
C GLN A 387 9.49 -14.54 15.91
N TRP A 388 9.23 -13.76 14.84
CA TRP A 388 10.27 -13.00 14.13
C TRP A 388 10.06 -11.48 14.12
N ALA A 389 8.86 -10.97 14.44
CA ALA A 389 8.57 -9.54 14.50
C ALA A 389 8.99 -8.86 15.79
#